data_8572e9dc0dc0895fc7e0e5665495bb0e
#
_entry.id   8572e9dc0dc0895fc7e0e5665495bb0e
#
_cell.length_a   1.000
_cell.length_b   1.000
_cell.length_c   1.000
_cell.angle_alpha   90.00
_cell.angle_beta   90.00
_cell.angle_gamma   90.00
#
_symmetry.space_group_name_H-M   'P 1'
#
loop_
_entity.id
_entity.type
_entity.pdbx_description
1 polymer ?
#
loop_
_entity_poly.entity_id
_entity_poly.type
_entity_poly.pdbx_seq_one_letter_code
_entity_poly.pdbx_strand_id
1 'polypeptide(L)'
;GRGNDGYVHDGQFVIYKGPDSDYYGKEIAFTANETALGIADVTDKSNLKIISKFDQLNFGYVHQGWLSEDHRYFFVNDELNEYSGNDKEQTTLIFDVSDLDSPKILTIYKSGLNTIDHNNYVVGNLLYQSNYSTGLRILNINNVEDPVEVAYFDTYRAGDIPSFVGSWSNYPYFGSGTILVSSIEEGLYIIKASGSSLVTEDEILIPDQFDLQQNYPNPFNPITQIQYNLPKAGIVSLNVYNMLGEIIVELDNGFKSSGKHTITFNGSMLPSGIYFYQLRSGNFVRTKKMTYMK
;
A
#
# COMPACT_ATOMS: atom_id res chain seq x y z
N GLY A 1 -18.62 4.91 22.55
CA GLY A 1 -19.69 4.53 21.63
C GLY A 1 -19.65 3.03 21.35
N ARG A 2 -20.78 2.45 21.02
CA ARG A 2 -20.84 1.10 20.46
C ARG A 2 -21.33 1.25 19.02
N GLY A 3 -20.55 0.76 18.04
CA GLY A 3 -21.05 0.52 16.70
C GLY A 3 -22.11 -0.60 16.76
N ASN A 4 -23.12 -0.54 15.89
CA ASN A 4 -24.17 -1.55 15.83
C ASN A 4 -23.94 -2.54 14.67
N ASP A 5 -22.68 -2.85 14.40
CA ASP A 5 -22.16 -3.50 13.19
C ASP A 5 -21.85 -5.00 13.42
N GLY A 6 -22.15 -5.49 14.62
CA GLY A 6 -21.92 -6.85 15.04
C GLY A 6 -20.59 -7.05 15.77
N TYR A 7 -20.07 -8.26 15.71
CA TYR A 7 -18.78 -8.64 16.27
C TYR A 7 -17.64 -8.12 15.38
N VAL A 8 -16.69 -7.43 15.97
CA VAL A 8 -15.43 -7.02 15.31
C VAL A 8 -14.33 -7.93 15.84
N HIS A 9 -13.71 -8.70 14.94
CA HIS A 9 -12.61 -9.60 15.29
C HIS A 9 -11.30 -8.83 15.38
N ASP A 10 -10.97 -8.09 14.33
CA ASP A 10 -9.76 -7.25 14.25
C ASP A 10 -10.05 -5.95 13.52
N GLY A 11 -9.13 -5.00 13.58
CA GLY A 11 -9.28 -3.75 12.85
C GLY A 11 -8.03 -2.88 12.87
N GLN A 12 -7.87 -2.15 11.78
CA GLN A 12 -6.86 -1.11 11.66
C GLN A 12 -7.50 0.26 11.87
N PHE A 13 -6.89 1.09 12.72
CA PHE A 13 -7.36 2.43 13.04
C PHE A 13 -6.32 3.45 12.59
N VAL A 14 -6.71 4.38 11.74
CA VAL A 14 -5.79 5.34 11.13
C VAL A 14 -6.32 6.77 11.15
N ILE A 15 -5.41 7.75 11.11
CA ILE A 15 -5.76 9.07 10.59
C ILE A 15 -5.76 8.93 9.05
N TYR A 16 -6.94 8.95 8.46
CA TYR A 16 -7.09 8.70 7.03
C TYR A 16 -6.39 9.78 6.18
N LYS A 17 -5.60 9.33 5.22
CA LYS A 17 -4.83 10.18 4.31
C LYS A 17 -4.97 9.75 2.86
N GLY A 18 -5.95 8.90 2.60
CA GLY A 18 -6.23 8.39 1.27
C GLY A 18 -6.97 9.38 0.37
N PRO A 19 -7.40 8.92 -0.81
CA PRO A 19 -7.96 9.79 -1.85
C PRO A 19 -9.36 10.34 -1.55
N ASP A 20 -10.13 9.72 -0.65
CA ASP A 20 -11.46 10.21 -0.29
C ASP A 20 -11.38 11.50 0.55
N SER A 21 -11.68 12.62 -0.12
CA SER A 21 -11.55 13.96 0.48
C SER A 21 -12.52 14.20 1.64
N ASP A 22 -13.65 13.52 1.68
CA ASP A 22 -14.70 13.71 2.68
C ASP A 22 -14.26 13.19 4.06
N TYR A 23 -13.28 12.29 4.06
CA TYR A 23 -12.74 11.66 5.26
C TYR A 23 -11.27 11.99 5.53
N TYR A 24 -10.63 12.78 4.68
CA TYR A 24 -9.23 13.15 4.87
C TYR A 24 -8.98 13.83 6.22
N GLY A 25 -8.02 13.30 6.99
CA GLY A 25 -7.65 13.79 8.32
C GLY A 25 -8.54 13.30 9.47
N LYS A 26 -9.61 12.56 9.18
CA LYS A 26 -10.45 11.93 10.20
C LYS A 26 -9.84 10.62 10.72
N GLU A 27 -10.25 10.22 11.91
CA GLU A 27 -9.93 8.91 12.44
C GLU A 27 -10.92 7.88 11.89
N ILE A 28 -10.40 6.95 11.07
CA ILE A 28 -11.20 5.92 10.41
C ILE A 28 -10.79 4.55 10.93
N ALA A 29 -11.80 3.73 11.22
CA ALA A 29 -11.66 2.32 11.54
C ALA A 29 -11.98 1.48 10.29
N PHE A 30 -11.09 0.57 9.94
CA PHE A 30 -11.32 -0.53 9.01
C PHE A 30 -11.41 -1.81 9.82
N THR A 31 -12.55 -2.48 9.82
CA THR A 31 -12.83 -3.59 10.73
C THR A 31 -13.11 -4.87 9.98
N ALA A 32 -12.52 -5.96 10.46
CA ALA A 32 -12.79 -7.32 10.03
C ALA A 32 -13.84 -7.93 10.98
N ASN A 33 -15.03 -8.21 10.44
CA ASN A 33 -16.23 -8.52 11.23
C ASN A 33 -16.72 -9.93 10.96
N GLU A 34 -15.84 -10.94 10.86
CA GLU A 34 -16.15 -12.33 10.47
C GLU A 34 -16.78 -12.44 9.08
N THR A 35 -17.90 -11.79 8.83
CA THR A 35 -18.70 -11.90 7.59
C THR A 35 -18.64 -10.65 6.73
N ALA A 36 -17.90 -9.62 7.17
CA ALA A 36 -17.91 -8.33 6.49
C ALA A 36 -16.63 -7.53 6.74
N LEU A 37 -16.29 -6.68 5.77
CA LEU A 37 -15.45 -5.51 5.97
C LEU A 37 -16.33 -4.35 6.40
N GLY A 38 -16.02 -3.72 7.55
CA GLY A 38 -16.68 -2.50 8.03
C GLY A 38 -15.75 -1.29 7.94
N ILE A 39 -16.29 -0.13 7.59
CA ILE A 39 -15.59 1.15 7.60
C ILE A 39 -16.40 2.15 8.44
N ALA A 40 -15.75 2.80 9.40
CA ALA A 40 -16.43 3.73 10.32
C ALA A 40 -15.59 4.98 10.61
N ASP A 41 -16.24 6.13 10.65
CA ASP A 41 -15.69 7.37 11.21
C ASP A 41 -15.77 7.30 12.73
N VAL A 42 -14.62 7.20 13.36
CA VAL A 42 -14.45 7.09 14.82
C VAL A 42 -13.84 8.36 15.42
N THR A 43 -13.85 9.47 14.70
CA THR A 43 -13.30 10.76 15.14
C THR A 43 -13.99 11.21 16.43
N ASP A 44 -15.33 11.15 16.50
CA ASP A 44 -16.08 11.37 17.72
C ASP A 44 -16.33 10.03 18.44
N LYS A 45 -15.59 9.78 19.51
CA LYS A 45 -15.69 8.54 20.32
C LYS A 45 -17.04 8.35 21.01
N SER A 46 -17.83 9.42 21.14
CA SER A 46 -19.18 9.37 21.72
C SER A 46 -20.26 9.05 20.67
N ASN A 47 -19.94 9.27 19.38
CA ASN A 47 -20.89 9.13 18.29
C ASN A 47 -20.20 8.55 17.05
N LEU A 48 -19.94 7.24 17.08
CA LEU A 48 -19.34 6.52 15.95
C LEU A 48 -20.32 6.50 14.77
N LYS A 49 -19.80 6.70 13.56
CA LYS A 49 -20.61 6.69 12.33
C LYS A 49 -20.12 5.57 11.41
N ILE A 50 -20.96 4.60 11.15
CA ILE A 50 -20.70 3.62 10.09
C ILE A 50 -20.75 4.36 8.77
N ILE A 51 -19.67 4.26 8.00
CA ILE A 51 -19.57 4.80 6.66
C ILE A 51 -20.11 3.76 5.68
N SER A 52 -19.53 2.57 5.70
CA SER A 52 -19.96 1.48 4.82
C SER A 52 -19.72 0.11 5.47
N LYS A 53 -20.39 -0.89 4.90
CA LYS A 53 -20.22 -2.31 5.22
C LYS A 53 -20.28 -3.10 3.94
N PHE A 54 -19.26 -3.92 3.69
CA PHE A 54 -19.21 -4.83 2.57
C PHE A 54 -19.40 -6.27 3.07
N ASP A 55 -20.57 -6.87 2.80
CA ASP A 55 -20.98 -8.20 3.26
C ASP A 55 -21.51 -9.09 2.12
N GLN A 56 -21.15 -8.77 0.87
CA GLN A 56 -21.73 -9.40 -0.33
C GLN A 56 -21.01 -10.69 -0.75
N LEU A 57 -20.06 -11.20 0.02
CA LEU A 57 -19.31 -12.40 -0.30
C LEU A 57 -19.58 -13.52 0.70
N ASN A 58 -19.52 -14.76 0.23
CA ASN A 58 -19.42 -15.94 1.08
C ASN A 58 -17.99 -16.06 1.60
N PHE A 59 -17.61 -15.18 2.51
CA PHE A 59 -16.36 -15.31 3.26
C PHE A 59 -16.45 -16.49 4.21
N GLY A 60 -15.34 -17.21 4.38
CA GLY A 60 -15.22 -18.18 5.46
C GLY A 60 -15.16 -17.47 6.82
N TYR A 61 -14.23 -16.52 6.92
CA TYR A 61 -14.06 -15.69 8.13
C TYR A 61 -13.18 -14.49 7.83
N VAL A 62 -13.76 -13.30 7.68
CA VAL A 62 -13.04 -12.04 7.53
C VAL A 62 -12.28 -11.76 8.83
N HIS A 63 -10.98 -12.14 8.84
CA HIS A 63 -10.16 -12.22 10.05
C HIS A 63 -9.46 -10.90 10.36
N GLN A 64 -8.62 -10.44 9.42
CA GLN A 64 -7.78 -9.26 9.59
C GLN A 64 -7.57 -8.60 8.23
N GLY A 65 -7.27 -7.31 8.23
CA GLY A 65 -6.87 -6.61 7.01
C GLY A 65 -5.97 -5.42 7.31
N TRP A 66 -5.24 -4.98 6.27
CA TRP A 66 -4.31 -3.86 6.38
C TRP A 66 -4.33 -2.97 5.15
N LEU A 67 -4.24 -1.65 5.37
CA LEU A 67 -4.18 -0.64 4.31
C LEU A 67 -2.82 -0.61 3.62
N SER A 68 -2.84 -0.28 2.32
CA SER A 68 -1.67 0.29 1.65
C SER A 68 -1.26 1.61 2.30
N GLU A 69 0.01 2.02 2.14
CA GLU A 69 0.50 3.26 2.76
C GLU A 69 -0.22 4.53 2.25
N ASP A 70 -0.76 4.50 1.04
CA ASP A 70 -1.55 5.58 0.45
C ASP A 70 -3.03 5.53 0.85
N HIS A 71 -3.43 4.55 1.68
CA HIS A 71 -4.79 4.30 2.15
C HIS A 71 -5.82 4.10 1.03
N ARG A 72 -5.36 3.66 -0.12
CA ARG A 72 -6.22 3.42 -1.29
C ARG A 72 -6.71 1.99 -1.39
N TYR A 73 -5.90 1.04 -0.93
CA TYR A 73 -6.20 -0.37 -1.00
C TYR A 73 -6.22 -0.99 0.39
N PHE A 74 -7.11 -1.97 0.58
CA PHE A 74 -7.20 -2.73 1.82
C PHE A 74 -7.09 -4.21 1.51
N PHE A 75 -6.10 -4.88 2.11
CA PHE A 75 -5.80 -6.29 1.93
C PHE A 75 -6.45 -7.08 3.04
N VAL A 76 -7.29 -8.05 2.73
CA VAL A 76 -8.13 -8.78 3.70
C VAL A 76 -7.84 -10.27 3.64
N ASN A 77 -7.68 -10.87 4.80
CA ASN A 77 -7.56 -12.32 5.00
C ASN A 77 -8.93 -12.95 5.26
N ASP A 78 -9.11 -14.19 4.72
CA ASP A 78 -10.27 -15.04 4.93
C ASP A 78 -9.85 -16.37 5.57
N GLU A 79 -9.71 -16.39 6.89
CA GLU A 79 -9.00 -17.42 7.65
C GLU A 79 -9.62 -18.84 7.54
N LEU A 80 -10.90 -18.98 7.28
CA LEU A 80 -11.56 -20.29 7.43
C LEU A 80 -11.96 -20.98 6.11
N ASN A 81 -11.75 -20.36 4.97
CA ASN A 81 -12.13 -20.96 3.69
C ASN A 81 -11.33 -22.22 3.37
N GLU A 82 -10.02 -22.17 3.54
CA GLU A 82 -9.14 -23.30 3.28
C GLU A 82 -9.32 -24.40 4.35
N TYR A 83 -9.47 -24.00 5.63
CA TYR A 83 -9.74 -24.94 6.73
C TYR A 83 -11.05 -25.72 6.52
N SER A 84 -12.07 -25.04 6.04
CA SER A 84 -13.39 -25.63 5.76
C SER A 84 -13.40 -26.47 4.46
N GLY A 85 -12.34 -26.40 3.65
CA GLY A 85 -12.23 -27.07 2.36
C GLY A 85 -13.07 -26.40 1.26
N ASN A 86 -13.54 -25.17 1.48
CA ASN A 86 -14.26 -24.40 0.47
C ASN A 86 -13.30 -23.89 -0.61
N ASP A 87 -12.09 -23.48 -0.23
CA ASP A 87 -10.98 -23.20 -1.12
C ASP A 87 -9.83 -24.19 -0.91
N LYS A 88 -9.02 -24.38 -1.94
CA LYS A 88 -7.87 -25.30 -1.92
C LYS A 88 -6.54 -24.57 -1.84
N GLU A 89 -6.56 -23.26 -1.88
CA GLU A 89 -5.40 -22.40 -1.90
C GLU A 89 -5.70 -21.11 -1.14
N GLN A 90 -4.72 -20.62 -0.43
CA GLN A 90 -4.80 -19.37 0.32
C GLN A 90 -5.15 -18.20 -0.61
N THR A 91 -6.10 -17.38 -0.17
CA THR A 91 -6.59 -16.22 -0.91
C THR A 91 -6.47 -14.95 -0.09
N THR A 92 -6.16 -13.84 -0.77
CA THR A 92 -6.20 -12.49 -0.18
C THR A 92 -7.11 -11.61 -1.02
N LEU A 93 -8.14 -11.06 -0.39
CA LEU A 93 -9.02 -10.11 -1.05
C LEU A 93 -8.41 -8.72 -1.03
N ILE A 94 -8.38 -8.08 -2.19
CA ILE A 94 -7.83 -6.74 -2.34
C ILE A 94 -8.95 -5.79 -2.71
N PHE A 95 -9.26 -4.87 -1.79
CA PHE A 95 -10.28 -3.86 -1.99
C PHE A 95 -9.68 -2.55 -2.49
N ASP A 96 -10.34 -1.90 -3.44
CA ASP A 96 -10.21 -0.46 -3.69
C ASP A 96 -11.14 0.27 -2.70
N VAL A 97 -10.53 1.02 -1.79
CA VAL A 97 -11.20 1.85 -0.78
C VAL A 97 -10.96 3.34 -1.04
N SER A 98 -10.79 3.71 -2.31
CA SER A 98 -10.64 5.11 -2.75
C SER A 98 -11.89 5.95 -2.46
N ASP A 99 -13.04 5.30 -2.36
CA ASP A 99 -14.33 5.83 -1.95
C ASP A 99 -14.78 4.98 -0.76
N LEU A 100 -14.72 5.54 0.44
CA LEU A 100 -15.02 4.82 1.70
C LEU A 100 -16.52 4.49 1.82
N ASP A 101 -17.39 5.23 1.15
CA ASP A 101 -18.83 4.97 1.11
C ASP A 101 -19.18 3.76 0.22
N SER A 102 -18.28 3.42 -0.73
CA SER A 102 -18.53 2.39 -1.73
C SER A 102 -17.27 1.54 -2.03
N PRO A 103 -16.72 0.82 -1.03
CA PRO A 103 -15.57 -0.05 -1.23
C PRO A 103 -15.90 -1.16 -2.23
N LYS A 104 -14.90 -1.55 -3.05
CA LYS A 104 -15.07 -2.57 -4.09
C LYS A 104 -13.94 -3.57 -4.06
N ILE A 105 -14.23 -4.85 -4.31
CA ILE A 105 -13.16 -5.80 -4.59
C ILE A 105 -12.53 -5.43 -5.92
N LEU A 106 -11.23 -5.18 -5.89
CA LEU A 106 -10.42 -4.94 -7.06
C LEU A 106 -9.99 -6.26 -7.69
N THR A 107 -9.42 -7.15 -6.87
CA THR A 107 -8.94 -8.46 -7.29
C THR A 107 -8.86 -9.42 -6.11
N ILE A 108 -8.67 -10.71 -6.40
CA ILE A 108 -8.41 -11.76 -5.41
C ILE A 108 -7.06 -12.38 -5.78
N TYR A 109 -6.07 -12.18 -4.94
CA TYR A 109 -4.78 -12.85 -5.06
C TYR A 109 -4.91 -14.30 -4.58
N LYS A 110 -4.31 -15.23 -5.32
CA LYS A 110 -4.25 -16.65 -5.03
C LYS A 110 -2.80 -17.12 -4.99
N SER A 111 -2.38 -17.67 -3.86
CA SER A 111 -0.98 -18.05 -3.67
C SER A 111 -0.60 -19.38 -4.31
N GLY A 112 -1.55 -20.22 -4.64
CA GLY A 112 -1.32 -21.61 -5.06
C GLY A 112 -0.90 -22.55 -3.91
N LEU A 113 -0.89 -22.07 -2.66
CA LEU A 113 -0.45 -22.82 -1.48
C LEU A 113 -1.64 -23.32 -0.67
N ASN A 114 -1.58 -24.58 -0.23
CA ASN A 114 -2.60 -25.19 0.61
C ASN A 114 -2.36 -24.86 2.09
N THR A 115 -2.72 -23.65 2.49
CA THR A 115 -2.52 -23.12 3.84
C THR A 115 -3.66 -22.19 4.21
N ILE A 116 -3.81 -21.89 5.49
CA ILE A 116 -4.70 -20.85 6.01
C ILE A 116 -3.92 -19.54 6.07
N ASP A 117 -4.53 -18.43 5.66
CA ASP A 117 -3.98 -17.10 5.90
C ASP A 117 -4.40 -16.55 7.27
N HIS A 118 -3.65 -15.58 7.81
CA HIS A 118 -3.95 -15.07 9.13
C HIS A 118 -3.78 -13.57 9.25
N ASN A 119 -2.57 -13.04 9.17
CA ASN A 119 -2.32 -11.61 9.39
C ASN A 119 -1.55 -10.98 8.23
N ASN A 120 -1.98 -9.78 7.86
CA ASN A 120 -1.38 -8.93 6.83
C ASN A 120 -0.79 -7.66 7.43
N TYR A 121 0.38 -7.24 6.94
CA TYR A 121 0.98 -5.94 7.25
C TYR A 121 1.64 -5.37 6.01
N VAL A 122 1.57 -4.05 5.82
CA VAL A 122 2.16 -3.37 4.66
C VAL A 122 3.28 -2.45 5.09
N VAL A 123 4.42 -2.53 4.40
CA VAL A 123 5.53 -1.58 4.52
C VAL A 123 6.00 -1.22 3.11
N GLY A 124 5.83 0.03 2.72
CA GLY A 124 6.09 0.46 1.35
C GLY A 124 5.20 -0.29 0.35
N ASN A 125 5.84 -0.90 -0.62
CA ASN A 125 5.16 -1.72 -1.64
C ASN A 125 5.28 -3.23 -1.36
N LEU A 126 5.45 -3.60 -0.10
CA LEU A 126 5.53 -5.00 0.33
C LEU A 126 4.40 -5.33 1.30
N LEU A 127 3.69 -6.41 0.99
CA LEU A 127 2.69 -7.01 1.85
C LEU A 127 3.33 -8.24 2.55
N TYR A 128 3.32 -8.23 3.86
CA TYR A 128 3.87 -9.28 4.73
C TYR A 128 2.71 -10.09 5.28
N GLN A 129 2.62 -11.35 4.89
CA GLN A 129 1.56 -12.27 5.30
C GLN A 129 2.10 -13.35 6.22
N SER A 130 1.40 -13.58 7.33
CA SER A 130 1.60 -14.77 8.17
C SER A 130 0.55 -15.80 7.80
N ASN A 131 0.96 -16.88 7.15
CA ASN A 131 0.08 -17.86 6.55
C ASN A 131 0.28 -19.24 7.20
N TYR A 132 0.13 -19.31 8.52
CA TYR A 132 0.24 -20.53 9.31
C TYR A 132 1.35 -21.49 8.82
N SER A 133 0.98 -22.66 8.27
CA SER A 133 1.90 -23.74 7.90
C SER A 133 2.93 -23.35 6.84
N THR A 134 2.66 -22.35 6.00
CA THR A 134 3.60 -21.87 4.99
C THR A 134 4.47 -20.71 5.46
N GLY A 135 4.32 -20.29 6.71
CA GLY A 135 5.17 -19.29 7.35
C GLY A 135 4.89 -17.86 6.93
N LEU A 136 5.96 -17.06 6.90
CA LEU A 136 5.90 -15.69 6.39
C LEU A 136 6.01 -15.68 4.86
N ARG A 137 5.12 -14.97 4.20
CA ARG A 137 5.15 -14.68 2.76
C ARG A 137 5.26 -13.18 2.55
N ILE A 138 6.08 -12.75 1.59
CA ILE A 138 6.26 -11.33 1.27
C ILE A 138 5.93 -11.14 -0.19
N LEU A 139 4.92 -10.31 -0.46
CA LEU A 139 4.46 -10.01 -1.80
C LEU A 139 4.84 -8.59 -2.19
N ASN A 140 5.32 -8.40 -3.41
CA ASN A 140 5.44 -7.08 -4.03
C ASN A 140 4.07 -6.67 -4.55
N ILE A 141 3.57 -5.54 -4.08
CA ILE A 141 2.26 -4.96 -4.41
C ILE A 141 2.36 -3.67 -5.24
N ASN A 142 3.47 -3.46 -5.98
CA ASN A 142 3.57 -2.35 -6.94
C ASN A 142 2.44 -2.39 -7.98
N ASN A 143 2.08 -3.58 -8.42
CA ASN A 143 0.85 -3.83 -9.14
C ASN A 143 -0.11 -4.57 -8.21
N VAL A 144 -1.07 -3.85 -7.64
CA VAL A 144 -2.02 -4.41 -6.67
C VAL A 144 -3.02 -5.39 -7.29
N GLU A 145 -3.20 -5.34 -8.62
CA GLU A 145 -4.06 -6.30 -9.34
C GLU A 145 -3.37 -7.64 -9.59
N ASP A 146 -2.02 -7.67 -9.50
CA ASP A 146 -1.20 -8.86 -9.73
C ASP A 146 0.00 -8.86 -8.77
N PRO A 147 -0.21 -9.08 -7.46
CA PRO A 147 0.85 -9.20 -6.48
C PRO A 147 1.79 -10.37 -6.78
N VAL A 148 3.09 -10.17 -6.57
CA VAL A 148 4.10 -11.19 -6.84
C VAL A 148 4.86 -11.55 -5.56
N GLU A 149 4.91 -12.85 -5.20
CA GLU A 149 5.75 -13.30 -4.10
C GLU A 149 7.23 -13.05 -4.42
N VAL A 150 7.92 -12.36 -3.50
CA VAL A 150 9.33 -12.00 -3.66
C VAL A 150 10.22 -12.62 -2.60
N ALA A 151 9.67 -13.06 -1.48
CA ALA A 151 10.39 -13.79 -0.44
C ALA A 151 9.45 -14.59 0.45
N TYR A 152 10.02 -15.59 1.14
CA TYR A 152 9.30 -16.33 2.18
C TYR A 152 10.25 -16.82 3.27
N PHE A 153 9.68 -17.15 4.42
CA PHE A 153 10.37 -17.82 5.51
C PHE A 153 9.44 -18.85 6.14
N ASP A 154 9.74 -20.11 5.91
CA ASP A 154 8.96 -21.22 6.44
C ASP A 154 9.25 -21.43 7.94
N THR A 155 8.19 -21.44 8.76
CA THR A 155 8.25 -21.69 10.20
C THR A 155 7.74 -23.08 10.59
N TYR A 156 7.22 -23.87 9.62
CA TYR A 156 6.66 -25.19 9.86
C TYR A 156 7.09 -26.19 8.79
N ARG A 157 8.14 -26.94 9.08
CA ARG A 157 8.85 -27.80 8.12
C ARG A 157 8.14 -29.13 7.80
N ALA A 158 6.99 -29.41 8.41
CA ALA A 158 6.29 -30.68 8.20
C ALA A 158 5.45 -30.71 6.93
N GLY A 159 5.35 -29.58 6.22
CA GLY A 159 4.64 -29.43 4.95
C GLY A 159 3.42 -28.51 5.03
N ASP A 160 2.98 -28.06 3.88
CA ASP A 160 1.87 -27.12 3.71
C ASP A 160 0.53 -27.82 3.94
N ILE A 161 -0.19 -27.44 4.97
CA ILE A 161 -1.48 -27.99 5.36
C ILE A 161 -2.43 -26.88 5.82
N PRO A 162 -3.73 -26.97 5.55
CA PRO A 162 -4.72 -26.00 6.03
C PRO A 162 -5.04 -26.27 7.51
N SER A 163 -4.10 -25.91 8.39
CA SER A 163 -4.18 -26.12 9.83
C SER A 163 -3.55 -24.96 10.59
N PHE A 164 -3.95 -24.76 11.84
CA PHE A 164 -3.48 -23.72 12.75
C PHE A 164 -2.12 -24.09 13.37
N VAL A 165 -1.09 -24.17 12.52
CA VAL A 165 0.30 -24.49 12.89
C VAL A 165 1.25 -23.54 12.16
N GLY A 166 2.42 -23.24 12.73
CA GLY A 166 3.43 -22.39 12.12
C GLY A 166 3.24 -20.90 12.42
N SER A 167 3.28 -20.03 11.42
CA SER A 167 3.32 -18.59 11.58
C SER A 167 1.98 -18.00 12.03
N TRP A 168 1.94 -17.40 13.23
CA TRP A 168 0.78 -16.70 13.75
C TRP A 168 0.73 -15.25 13.29
N SER A 169 1.83 -14.52 13.46
CA SER A 169 1.89 -13.09 13.12
C SER A 169 3.31 -12.66 12.79
N ASN A 170 3.46 -11.48 12.22
CA ASN A 170 4.76 -10.88 11.98
C ASN A 170 4.75 -9.38 12.34
N TYR A 171 5.94 -8.80 12.51
CA TYR A 171 6.12 -7.38 12.73
C TYR A 171 7.26 -6.87 11.84
N PRO A 172 6.96 -6.20 10.71
CA PRO A 172 7.96 -5.78 9.72
C PRO A 172 8.43 -4.32 9.87
N TYR A 173 8.02 -3.60 10.93
CA TYR A 173 8.14 -2.13 10.98
C TYR A 173 9.44 -1.60 11.57
N PHE A 174 10.45 -2.44 11.83
CA PHE A 174 11.74 -1.93 12.28
C PHE A 174 12.51 -1.24 11.13
N GLY A 175 12.97 -0.01 11.35
CA GLY A 175 13.79 0.73 10.39
C GLY A 175 15.12 0.03 10.02
N SER A 176 15.52 -1.00 10.77
CA SER A 176 16.67 -1.85 10.45
C SER A 176 16.39 -2.88 9.36
N GLY A 177 15.14 -3.03 8.92
CA GLY A 177 14.68 -4.12 8.05
C GLY A 177 14.57 -5.48 8.77
N THR A 178 14.64 -5.48 10.11
CA THR A 178 14.38 -6.69 10.90
C THR A 178 12.89 -7.00 10.92
N ILE A 179 12.55 -8.27 10.75
CA ILE A 179 11.18 -8.77 10.81
C ILE A 179 11.10 -9.74 11.99
N LEU A 180 10.12 -9.56 12.86
CA LEU A 180 9.77 -10.57 13.85
C LEU A 180 8.67 -11.46 13.28
N VAL A 181 8.80 -12.78 13.47
CA VAL A 181 7.77 -13.74 13.08
C VAL A 181 7.49 -14.63 14.28
N SER A 182 6.24 -14.62 14.76
CA SER A 182 5.80 -15.53 15.82
C SER A 182 5.31 -16.84 15.21
N SER A 183 5.77 -17.96 15.75
CA SER A 183 5.32 -19.30 15.38
C SER A 183 4.68 -19.96 16.60
N ILE A 184 3.63 -20.74 16.37
CA ILE A 184 2.89 -21.43 17.44
C ILE A 184 3.80 -22.44 18.14
N GLU A 185 4.57 -23.24 17.39
CA GLU A 185 5.39 -24.31 17.94
C GLU A 185 6.79 -23.84 18.34
N GLU A 186 7.40 -22.96 17.52
CA GLU A 186 8.83 -22.64 17.60
C GLU A 186 9.11 -21.32 18.34
N GLY A 187 8.06 -20.54 18.67
CA GLY A 187 8.17 -19.28 19.39
C GLY A 187 8.47 -18.10 18.46
N LEU A 188 9.58 -17.39 18.67
CA LEU A 188 9.88 -16.14 17.97
C LEU A 188 11.10 -16.26 17.06
N TYR A 189 10.92 -15.99 15.80
CA TYR A 189 12.01 -15.79 14.84
C TYR A 189 12.33 -14.30 14.68
N ILE A 190 13.61 -13.99 14.63
CA ILE A 190 14.15 -12.66 14.34
C ILE A 190 14.92 -12.80 13.03
N ILE A 191 14.35 -12.30 11.95
CA ILE A 191 14.90 -12.47 10.62
C ILE A 191 15.16 -11.14 9.94
N LYS A 192 15.97 -11.17 8.92
CA LYS A 192 16.21 -10.06 8.02
C LYS A 192 16.35 -10.61 6.61
N ALA A 193 15.71 -9.98 5.64
CA ALA A 193 15.93 -10.35 4.25
C ALA A 193 17.42 -10.15 3.91
N SER A 194 18.10 -11.22 3.52
CA SER A 194 19.50 -11.18 3.12
C SER A 194 19.62 -11.59 1.66
N GLY A 195 20.22 -10.74 0.83
CA GLY A 195 20.67 -11.08 -0.50
C GLY A 195 19.77 -10.63 -1.64
N SER A 196 20.38 -10.60 -2.78
CA SER A 196 20.02 -10.03 -4.07
C SER A 196 18.73 -10.55 -4.74
N SER A 197 17.86 -11.25 -4.07
CA SER A 197 16.65 -11.83 -4.68
C SER A 197 15.37 -11.04 -4.41
N LEU A 198 15.43 -9.99 -3.58
CA LEU A 198 14.33 -9.02 -3.43
C LEU A 198 14.49 -7.83 -4.38
N VAL A 199 15.51 -7.86 -5.22
CA VAL A 199 15.85 -6.78 -6.12
C VAL A 199 15.78 -7.31 -7.55
N THR A 200 14.64 -7.17 -8.20
CA THR A 200 14.70 -6.66 -9.54
C THR A 200 15.15 -5.20 -9.39
N GLU A 201 16.13 -4.77 -10.17
CA GLU A 201 16.91 -3.53 -10.11
C GLU A 201 16.13 -2.20 -10.08
N ASP A 202 15.11 -2.10 -9.25
CA ASP A 202 14.63 -0.86 -8.69
C ASP A 202 14.64 -1.09 -7.18
N GLU A 203 15.81 -0.84 -6.56
CA GLU A 203 15.88 -0.67 -5.11
C GLU A 203 14.73 0.22 -4.69
N ILE A 204 13.78 -0.32 -3.89
CA ILE A 204 12.89 0.54 -3.11
C ILE A 204 13.77 1.10 -1.98
N LEU A 205 14.69 1.96 -2.39
CA LEU A 205 15.24 2.96 -1.51
C LEU A 205 14.05 3.89 -1.24
N ILE A 206 13.37 3.70 -0.09
CA ILE A 206 12.60 4.83 0.46
C ILE A 206 13.64 5.92 0.54
N PRO A 207 13.53 6.98 -0.26
CA PRO A 207 14.58 7.98 -0.29
C PRO A 207 14.66 8.61 1.09
N ASP A 208 15.82 8.63 1.71
CA ASP A 208 16.03 9.26 3.02
C ASP A 208 15.63 10.74 3.01
N GLN A 209 15.49 11.34 1.84
CA GLN A 209 15.20 12.76 1.67
C GLN A 209 14.30 13.00 0.46
N PHE A 210 13.48 14.04 0.56
CA PHE A 210 12.80 14.62 -0.59
C PHE A 210 13.83 15.10 -1.61
N ASP A 211 13.69 14.64 -2.85
CA ASP A 211 14.51 15.09 -3.97
C ASP A 211 13.67 15.33 -5.21
N LEU A 212 14.05 16.35 -5.98
CA LEU A 212 13.57 16.62 -7.32
C LEU A 212 14.76 16.57 -8.26
N GLN A 213 14.81 15.58 -9.13
CA GLN A 213 15.92 15.38 -10.04
C GLN A 213 15.85 16.32 -11.25
N GLN A 214 16.99 16.50 -11.91
CA GLN A 214 17.05 17.19 -13.17
C GLN A 214 16.32 16.37 -14.24
N ASN A 215 15.42 17.01 -15.00
CA ASN A 215 14.73 16.34 -16.08
C ASN A 215 15.73 15.81 -17.13
N TYR A 216 15.42 14.65 -17.70
CA TYR A 216 16.27 14.03 -18.73
C TYR A 216 15.41 13.53 -19.89
N PRO A 217 15.81 13.83 -21.15
CA PRO A 217 16.93 14.71 -21.54
C PRO A 217 16.68 16.19 -21.15
N ASN A 218 17.78 16.96 -21.03
CA ASN A 218 17.75 18.41 -20.88
C ASN A 218 19.01 19.02 -21.55
N PRO A 219 18.91 19.80 -22.64
CA PRO A 219 17.68 20.19 -23.33
C PRO A 219 16.86 19.03 -23.87
N PHE A 220 15.54 19.25 -24.07
CA PHE A 220 14.61 18.22 -24.54
C PHE A 220 13.81 18.63 -25.80
N ASN A 221 13.33 17.64 -26.57
CA ASN A 221 12.52 17.82 -27.78
C ASN A 221 11.71 16.53 -28.09
N PRO A 222 10.39 16.53 -28.15
CA PRO A 222 9.53 17.37 -27.33
C PRO A 222 9.27 16.79 -25.93
N ILE A 223 9.84 15.59 -25.64
CA ILE A 223 9.54 14.80 -24.44
C ILE A 223 10.73 14.78 -23.50
N THR A 224 10.45 14.88 -22.21
CA THR A 224 11.41 14.67 -21.12
C THR A 224 10.76 13.97 -19.94
N GLN A 225 11.57 13.33 -19.11
CA GLN A 225 11.14 12.74 -17.85
C GLN A 225 11.59 13.59 -16.66
N ILE A 226 10.69 13.80 -15.72
CA ILE A 226 10.95 14.43 -14.44
C ILE A 226 10.81 13.36 -13.37
N GLN A 227 11.85 13.17 -12.56
CA GLN A 227 11.85 12.21 -11.47
C GLN A 227 11.93 12.93 -10.13
N TYR A 228 11.20 12.43 -9.15
CA TYR A 228 11.26 12.91 -7.79
C TYR A 228 11.12 11.76 -6.79
N ASN A 229 11.64 12.00 -5.58
CA ASN A 229 11.64 11.04 -4.50
C ASN A 229 10.85 11.58 -3.31
N LEU A 230 9.99 10.72 -2.74
CA LEU A 230 9.23 11.02 -1.53
C LEU A 230 9.66 10.07 -0.41
N PRO A 231 10.25 10.55 0.71
CA PRO A 231 10.62 9.71 1.85
C PRO A 231 9.39 9.21 2.63
N LYS A 232 8.25 9.86 2.45
CA LYS A 232 6.95 9.46 3.03
C LYS A 232 5.82 9.85 2.09
N ALA A 233 4.74 9.07 2.15
CA ALA A 233 3.53 9.36 1.42
C ALA A 233 2.93 10.72 1.78
N GLY A 234 2.33 11.42 0.82
CA GLY A 234 1.74 12.73 1.06
C GLY A 234 1.20 13.39 -0.20
N ILE A 235 0.53 14.52 0.00
CA ILE A 235 0.05 15.33 -1.12
C ILE A 235 1.22 16.03 -1.79
N VAL A 236 1.29 15.90 -3.11
CA VAL A 236 2.27 16.58 -3.95
C VAL A 236 1.58 17.51 -4.94
N SER A 237 2.32 18.53 -5.38
CA SER A 237 1.97 19.37 -6.51
C SER A 237 3.24 19.57 -7.35
N LEU A 238 3.21 19.17 -8.63
CA LEU A 238 4.29 19.36 -9.59
C LEU A 238 3.81 20.23 -10.74
N ASN A 239 4.28 21.46 -10.78
CA ASN A 239 3.87 22.46 -11.75
C ASN A 239 5.02 22.94 -12.63
N VAL A 240 4.72 23.26 -13.89
CA VAL A 240 5.64 23.90 -14.82
C VAL A 240 5.32 25.39 -14.94
N TYR A 241 6.36 26.21 -14.91
CA TYR A 241 6.28 27.68 -14.94
C TYR A 241 7.05 28.24 -16.14
N ASN A 242 6.58 29.34 -16.68
CA ASN A 242 7.36 30.16 -17.60
C ASN A 242 8.35 31.09 -16.87
N MET A 243 9.08 31.92 -17.64
CA MET A 243 10.04 32.88 -17.10
C MET A 243 9.41 33.98 -16.24
N LEU A 244 8.10 34.21 -16.38
CA LEU A 244 7.36 35.20 -15.58
C LEU A 244 6.84 34.62 -14.27
N GLY A 245 7.04 33.32 -14.03
CA GLY A 245 6.52 32.62 -12.84
C GLY A 245 5.05 32.21 -12.94
N GLU A 246 4.47 32.26 -14.13
CA GLU A 246 3.11 31.79 -14.37
C GLU A 246 3.06 30.29 -14.58
N ILE A 247 2.09 29.61 -13.96
CA ILE A 247 1.85 28.18 -14.16
C ILE A 247 1.31 27.96 -15.56
N ILE A 248 2.00 27.16 -16.35
CA ILE A 248 1.59 26.80 -17.71
C ILE A 248 1.07 25.37 -17.82
N VAL A 249 1.52 24.47 -16.93
CA VAL A 249 1.06 23.08 -16.87
C VAL A 249 1.13 22.60 -15.43
N GLU A 250 0.08 21.96 -14.96
CA GLU A 250 0.08 21.13 -13.76
C GLU A 250 0.34 19.69 -14.21
N LEU A 251 1.48 19.14 -13.81
CA LEU A 251 1.92 17.79 -14.24
C LEU A 251 1.42 16.70 -13.28
N ASP A 252 1.31 17.05 -12.02
CA ASP A 252 0.87 16.12 -10.97
C ASP A 252 0.27 16.92 -9.82
N ASN A 253 -0.85 16.42 -9.26
CA ASN A 253 -1.50 17.04 -8.12
C ASN A 253 -2.32 15.96 -7.39
N GLY A 254 -2.01 15.71 -6.13
CA GLY A 254 -2.73 14.73 -5.32
C GLY A 254 -1.82 13.94 -4.41
N PHE A 255 -2.41 12.89 -3.81
CA PHE A 255 -1.71 12.00 -2.90
C PHE A 255 -0.80 11.03 -3.66
N LYS A 256 0.44 10.86 -3.16
CA LYS A 256 1.43 9.91 -3.68
C LYS A 256 2.02 9.09 -2.56
N SER A 257 2.29 7.83 -2.85
CA SER A 257 3.03 6.93 -1.96
C SER A 257 4.46 7.42 -1.74
N SER A 258 5.11 6.94 -0.69
CA SER A 258 6.56 7.04 -0.55
C SER A 258 7.26 6.31 -1.71
N GLY A 259 8.46 6.76 -2.07
CA GLY A 259 9.23 6.14 -3.14
C GLY A 259 9.60 7.09 -4.26
N LYS A 260 10.02 6.50 -5.40
CA LYS A 260 10.44 7.20 -6.61
C LYS A 260 9.26 7.35 -7.58
N HIS A 261 9.06 8.56 -8.07
CA HIS A 261 8.01 8.88 -9.04
C HIS A 261 8.63 9.41 -10.32
N THR A 262 8.05 9.06 -11.48
CA THR A 262 8.50 9.52 -12.79
C THR A 262 7.30 10.05 -13.57
N ILE A 263 7.40 11.29 -14.02
CA ILE A 263 6.39 11.97 -14.83
C ILE A 263 6.96 12.29 -16.20
N THR A 264 6.24 11.91 -17.24
CA THR A 264 6.60 12.28 -18.61
C THR A 264 5.97 13.63 -18.97
N PHE A 265 6.80 14.57 -19.39
CA PHE A 265 6.35 15.88 -19.86
C PHE A 265 6.56 16.02 -21.37
N ASN A 266 5.50 16.45 -22.07
CA ASN A 266 5.53 16.76 -23.50
C ASN A 266 5.38 18.26 -23.72
N GLY A 267 6.44 18.91 -24.17
CA GLY A 267 6.50 20.34 -24.43
C GLY A 267 6.08 20.77 -25.85
N SER A 268 5.52 19.87 -26.68
CA SER A 268 5.23 20.14 -28.12
C SER A 268 4.39 21.39 -28.38
N MET A 269 3.50 21.73 -27.44
CA MET A 269 2.63 22.91 -27.52
C MET A 269 3.29 24.21 -27.06
N LEU A 270 4.51 24.12 -26.52
CA LEU A 270 5.22 25.27 -25.96
C LEU A 270 6.20 25.86 -26.99
N PRO A 271 6.52 27.17 -26.92
CA PRO A 271 7.66 27.77 -27.61
C PRO A 271 8.98 27.21 -27.09
N SER A 272 10.02 27.18 -27.96
CA SER A 272 11.38 26.91 -27.49
C SER A 272 11.79 27.96 -26.45
N GLY A 273 12.39 27.51 -25.34
CA GLY A 273 12.77 28.42 -24.28
C GLY A 273 13.12 27.74 -22.97
N ILE A 274 13.30 28.58 -21.95
CA ILE A 274 13.58 28.16 -20.57
C ILE A 274 12.26 28.10 -19.79
N TYR A 275 12.12 27.01 -19.05
CA TYR A 275 11.00 26.75 -18.16
C TYR A 275 11.53 26.30 -16.81
N PHE A 276 10.69 26.37 -15.81
CA PHE A 276 10.96 25.85 -14.47
C PHE A 276 9.88 24.84 -14.09
N TYR A 277 10.25 23.82 -13.34
CA TYR A 277 9.28 22.94 -12.71
C TYR A 277 9.53 22.90 -11.21
N GLN A 278 8.46 22.89 -10.44
CA GLN A 278 8.52 22.94 -8.98
C GLN A 278 7.64 21.85 -8.39
N LEU A 279 8.28 21.07 -7.51
CA LEU A 279 7.62 20.09 -6.64
C LEU A 279 7.37 20.72 -5.27
N ARG A 280 6.15 20.54 -4.76
CA ARG A 280 5.76 20.84 -3.39
C ARG A 280 5.21 19.60 -2.72
N SER A 281 5.58 19.35 -1.46
CA SER A 281 5.00 18.29 -0.61
C SER A 281 5.16 18.70 0.85
N GLY A 282 4.05 19.05 1.51
CA GLY A 282 4.08 19.64 2.83
C GLY A 282 4.95 20.91 2.87
N ASN A 283 5.94 20.94 3.74
CA ASN A 283 6.90 22.06 3.85
C ASN A 283 8.06 21.98 2.84
N PHE A 284 8.12 20.92 2.05
CA PHE A 284 9.19 20.77 1.06
C PHE A 284 8.83 21.47 -0.24
N VAL A 285 9.77 22.27 -0.76
CA VAL A 285 9.68 22.94 -2.06
C VAL A 285 11.01 22.83 -2.77
N ARG A 286 11.03 22.32 -3.99
CA ARG A 286 12.19 22.30 -4.88
C ARG A 286 11.83 22.74 -6.26
N THR A 287 12.72 23.51 -6.89
CA THR A 287 12.55 24.02 -8.26
C THR A 287 13.77 23.67 -9.09
N LYS A 288 13.55 23.24 -10.32
CA LYS A 288 14.59 22.97 -11.31
C LYS A 288 14.28 23.73 -12.61
N LYS A 289 15.34 24.00 -13.35
CA LYS A 289 15.27 24.62 -14.69
C LYS A 289 15.30 23.54 -15.76
N MET A 290 14.52 23.71 -16.81
CA MET A 290 14.58 22.89 -18.02
C MET A 290 14.63 23.77 -19.28
N THR A 291 15.24 23.25 -20.35
CA THR A 291 15.36 23.94 -21.64
C THR A 291 14.66 23.11 -22.72
N TYR A 292 13.64 23.72 -23.34
CA TYR A 292 12.96 23.11 -24.47
C TYR A 292 13.51 23.69 -25.79
N MET A 293 13.83 22.80 -26.74
CA MET A 293 14.35 23.16 -28.05
C MET A 293 13.56 22.41 -29.12
N LYS A 294 12.90 23.14 -30.03
CA LYS A 294 12.28 22.55 -31.24
C LYS A 294 13.33 22.26 -32.27
#